data_29594eeffa8f6a05cf563956967a405d
#
_entry.id   29594eeffa8f6a05cf563956967a405d
#
_cell.length_a   1.000
_cell.length_b   1.000
_cell.length_c   1.000
_cell.angle_alpha   90.00
_cell.angle_beta   90.00
_cell.angle_gamma   90.00
#
_symmetry.space_group_name_H-M   'P 1'
#
loop_
_entity.id
_entity.type
_entity.pdbx_description
1 polymer ?
#
loop_
_entity_poly.entity_id
_entity_poly.type
_entity_poly.pdbx_seq_one_letter_code
_entity_poly.pdbx_strand_id
1 'polypeptide(L)' 'MDKEFEEFVQLVVAMRISQAAYFRTRDHIVLRTCKVLERKVDAEIERLTEMATQPTLF' A
#
# COMPACT_ATOMS: atom_id res chain seq x y z
N MET A 1 10.02 3.60 17.56
CA MET A 1 8.98 3.10 16.76
C MET A 1 9.44 1.97 15.91
N ASP A 2 8.61 1.02 15.62
CA ASP A 2 8.99 -0.12 14.87
C ASP A 2 9.28 0.29 13.44
N LYS A 3 10.41 -0.14 12.94
CA LYS A 3 10.80 0.19 11.58
C LYS A 3 9.84 -0.41 10.58
N GLU A 4 9.31 -1.58 10.82
CA GLU A 4 8.36 -2.19 9.93
C GLU A 4 7.10 -1.35 9.82
N PHE A 5 6.65 -0.81 10.94
CA PHE A 5 5.47 0.01 10.94
C PHE A 5 5.71 1.29 10.15
N GLU A 6 6.88 1.90 10.33
CA GLU A 6 7.20 3.11 9.60
C GLU A 6 7.27 2.85 8.11
N GLU A 7 7.85 1.75 7.71
CA GLU A 7 7.95 1.43 6.30
C GLU A 7 6.57 1.18 5.69
N PHE A 8 5.70 0.54 6.45
CA PHE A 8 4.35 0.31 5.97
C PHE A 8 3.60 1.63 5.81
N VAL A 9 3.73 2.52 6.77
CA VAL A 9 3.08 3.82 6.70
C VAL A 9 3.59 4.60 5.50
N GLN A 10 4.89 4.58 5.25
CA GLN A 10 5.45 5.28 4.10
C GLN A 10 4.92 4.71 2.80
N LEU A 11 4.76 3.40 2.73
CA LEU A 11 4.24 2.76 1.55
C LEU A 11 2.79 3.20 1.29
N VAL A 12 2.00 3.25 2.34
CA VAL A 12 0.61 3.68 2.22
C VAL A 12 0.54 5.14 1.78
N VAL A 13 1.39 5.98 2.35
CA VAL A 13 1.42 7.38 1.98
C VAL A 13 1.78 7.53 0.50
N ALA A 14 2.78 6.80 0.04
CA ALA A 14 3.17 6.86 -1.36
C ALA A 14 2.02 6.41 -2.26
N MET A 15 1.31 5.38 -1.86
CA MET A 15 0.17 4.90 -2.62
C MET A 15 -0.91 5.97 -2.72
N ARG A 16 -1.21 6.61 -1.60
CA ARG A 16 -2.26 7.64 -1.58
C ARG A 16 -1.87 8.85 -2.43
N ILE A 17 -0.60 9.23 -2.38
CA ILE A 17 -0.13 10.34 -3.19
C ILE A 17 -0.26 10.00 -4.67
N SER A 18 0.10 8.78 -5.05
CA SER A 18 0.00 8.36 -6.44
C SER A 18 -1.45 8.32 -6.89
N GLN A 19 -2.35 7.87 -6.02
CA GLN A 19 -3.76 7.85 -6.37
C GLN A 19 -4.29 9.26 -6.61
N ALA A 20 -3.91 10.20 -5.76
CA ALA A 20 -4.34 11.59 -5.92
C ALA A 20 -3.78 12.17 -7.22
N ALA A 21 -2.54 11.85 -7.52
CA ALA A 21 -1.91 12.33 -8.75
C ALA A 21 -2.63 11.77 -9.97
N TYR A 22 -3.02 10.50 -9.91
CA TYR A 22 -3.74 9.92 -11.03
C TYR A 22 -5.10 10.59 -11.23
N PHE A 23 -5.81 10.86 -10.16
CA PHE A 23 -7.08 11.51 -10.29
C PHE A 23 -6.94 12.89 -10.94
N ARG A 24 -5.79 13.54 -10.72
CA ARG A 24 -5.60 14.83 -11.29
C ARG A 24 -5.14 14.77 -12.73
N THR A 25 -4.27 13.88 -13.07
CA THR A 25 -3.64 13.85 -14.38
C THR A 25 -4.19 12.81 -15.33
N ARG A 26 -4.73 11.75 -14.80
CA ARG A 26 -5.20 10.58 -15.58
C ARG A 26 -4.08 10.01 -16.44
N ASP A 27 -2.85 10.13 -15.98
CA ASP A 27 -1.70 9.66 -16.74
C ASP A 27 -1.54 8.16 -16.53
N HIS A 28 -1.40 7.41 -17.59
CA HIS A 28 -1.29 5.95 -17.51
C HIS A 28 -0.05 5.50 -16.75
N ILE A 29 1.02 6.28 -16.80
CA ILE A 29 2.23 5.93 -16.07
C ILE A 29 1.97 6.05 -14.59
N VAL A 30 1.25 7.08 -14.19
CA VAL A 30 0.89 7.27 -12.79
C VAL A 30 -0.04 6.15 -12.34
N LEU A 31 -0.97 5.74 -13.22
CA LEU A 31 -1.87 4.65 -12.88
C LEU A 31 -1.08 3.36 -12.64
N ARG A 32 -0.08 3.10 -13.47
CA ARG A 32 0.73 1.91 -13.32
C ARG A 32 1.46 1.93 -11.99
N THR A 33 1.98 3.09 -11.60
CA THR A 33 2.65 3.24 -10.33
C THR A 33 1.67 2.99 -9.18
N CYS A 34 0.44 3.49 -9.30
CA CYS A 34 -0.58 3.23 -8.29
C CYS A 34 -0.82 1.74 -8.14
N LYS A 35 -0.94 1.03 -9.25
CA LYS A 35 -1.22 -0.41 -9.19
C LYS A 35 -0.09 -1.17 -8.52
N VAL A 36 1.15 -0.79 -8.79
CA VAL A 36 2.28 -1.43 -8.15
C VAL A 36 2.26 -1.18 -6.66
N LEU A 37 2.00 0.06 -6.26
CA LEU A 37 1.98 0.40 -4.84
C LEU A 37 0.80 -0.27 -4.12
N GLU A 38 -0.35 -0.34 -4.78
CA GLU A 38 -1.50 -1.02 -4.20
C GLU A 38 -1.20 -2.48 -3.94
N ARG A 39 -0.50 -3.12 -4.88
CA ARG A 39 -0.13 -4.51 -4.70
C ARG A 39 0.84 -4.68 -3.55
N LYS A 40 1.78 -3.75 -3.40
CA LYS A 40 2.74 -3.83 -2.30
C LYS A 40 2.05 -3.64 -0.95
N VAL A 41 1.09 -2.72 -0.89
CA VAL A 41 0.34 -2.52 0.34
C VAL A 41 -0.45 -3.78 0.68
N ASP A 42 -1.11 -4.37 -0.32
CA ASP A 42 -1.89 -5.57 -0.09
C ASP A 42 -1.00 -6.72 0.41
N ALA A 43 0.18 -6.87 -0.18
CA ALA A 43 1.09 -7.92 0.24
C ALA A 43 1.54 -7.71 1.68
N GLU A 44 1.80 -6.46 2.06
CA GLU A 44 2.20 -6.18 3.43
C GLU A 44 1.09 -6.42 4.41
N ILE A 45 -0.13 -6.06 4.05
CA ILE A 45 -1.27 -6.32 4.90
C ILE A 45 -1.42 -7.82 5.14
N GLU A 46 -1.28 -8.60 4.07
CA GLU A 46 -1.41 -10.03 4.18
C GLU A 46 -0.31 -10.60 5.08
N ARG A 47 0.91 -10.16 4.90
CA ARG A 47 2.03 -10.63 5.71
C ARG A 47 1.83 -10.28 7.18
N LEU A 48 1.43 -9.06 7.46
CA LEU A 48 1.25 -8.63 8.85
C LEU A 48 0.05 -9.34 9.48
N THR A 49 -0.98 -9.60 8.71
CA THR A 49 -2.13 -10.33 9.21
C THR A 49 -1.75 -11.76 9.58
N GLU A 50 -0.92 -12.39 8.76
CA GLU A 50 -0.49 -13.74 9.07
C GLU A 50 0.40 -13.74 10.31
N MET A 51 1.24 -12.73 10.47
CA MET A 51 2.08 -12.68 11.64
C MET A 51 1.25 -12.49 12.90
N ALA A 52 0.14 -11.81 12.78
CA ALA A 52 -0.70 -11.62 13.94
C ALA A 52 -1.50 -12.87 14.21
N THR A 53 -1.42 -13.80 13.40
CA THR A 53 -2.02 -15.05 13.56
C THR A 53 -3.42 -15.00 13.73
N GLN A 54 -4.16 -14.32 13.38
CA GLN A 54 -5.46 -14.37 13.57
C GLN A 54 -6.10 -14.43 12.40
N PRO A 55 -6.26 -15.35 11.89
CA PRO A 55 -6.73 -15.53 10.66
C PRO A 55 -8.03 -15.06 10.53
N THR A 56 -8.65 -14.81 10.97
CA THR A 56 -9.79 -14.58 10.79
C THR A 56 -10.37 -13.61 10.35
N LEU A 57 -10.56 -13.04 10.07
CA LEU A 57 -11.06 -12.00 9.63
C LEU A 57 -12.19 -12.15 9.09
N PHE A 58 -12.57 -12.59 8.61
CA PHE A 58 -13.78 -12.65 8.00
C PHE A 58 -14.20 -13.99 7.89
#